data_23dd27631261454f909ab20aee0cc910
#
_entry.id   23dd27631261454f909ab20aee0cc910
#
_cell.length_a   1.000
_cell.length_b   1.000
_cell.length_c   1.000
_cell.angle_alpha   90.00
_cell.angle_beta   90.00
_cell.angle_gamma   90.00
#
_symmetry.space_group_name_H-M   'P 1'
#
loop_
_entity.id
_entity.type
_entity.pdbx_description
1 polymer ?
#
loop_
_entity_poly.entity_id
_entity_poly.type
_entity_poly.pdbx_seq_one_letter_code
_entity_poly.pdbx_strand_id
1 'polypeptide(L)'
;GSEMCIRDSAKGEHGLREAIRDYLHHARGVNCRTEQIIVGAGNDYLLMLLSVILGHGHKVAMENPTYISAYRCFAKLGYAMCTISMDEAGMRPAELEKSGADLAYIMPSHQFPMGMVMPMKRRMQLLAWASRESGRYLIEDDYDSEFRYKGRPIPALQGNDTEGKVIYLGTFSRAIAPSIRISYMVLPETC
;
A
#
# COMPACT_ATOMS: atom_id res chain seq x y z
N GLY A 1 15.72 29.78 -19.00
CA GLY A 1 16.18 29.11 -17.77
C GLY A 1 15.12 28.24 -17.10
N SER A 2 13.81 28.58 -17.14
CA SER A 2 12.76 27.84 -16.47
C SER A 2 12.36 26.53 -17.17
N GLU A 3 12.46 26.46 -18.49
CA GLU A 3 12.10 25.26 -19.25
C GLU A 3 13.10 24.11 -19.07
N MET A 4 14.39 24.43 -18.91
CA MET A 4 15.42 23.41 -18.63
C MET A 4 15.26 22.78 -17.24
N CYS A 5 14.89 23.57 -16.22
CA CYS A 5 14.64 23.03 -14.89
C CYS A 5 13.43 22.10 -14.84
N ILE A 6 12.37 22.37 -15.60
CA ILE A 6 11.17 21.52 -15.67
C ILE A 6 11.49 20.20 -16.37
N ARG A 7 12.28 20.22 -17.44
CA ARG A 7 12.70 19.01 -18.17
C ARG A 7 13.64 18.13 -17.34
N ASP A 8 14.59 18.72 -16.62
CA ASP A 8 15.49 17.97 -15.75
C ASP A 8 14.78 17.40 -14.53
N SER A 9 13.79 18.11 -13.96
CA SER A 9 12.94 17.62 -12.90
C SER A 9 12.06 16.46 -13.35
N ALA A 10 11.47 16.53 -14.54
CA ALA A 10 10.66 15.46 -15.10
C ALA A 10 11.48 14.20 -15.42
N LYS A 11 12.70 14.36 -15.93
CA LYS A 11 13.65 13.23 -16.16
C LYS A 11 14.10 12.61 -14.84
N GLY A 12 14.40 13.42 -13.81
CA GLY A 12 14.77 12.95 -12.48
C GLY A 12 13.63 12.18 -11.82
N GLU A 13 12.39 12.64 -11.92
CA GLU A 13 11.22 11.95 -11.40
C GLU A 13 10.98 10.63 -12.13
N HIS A 14 11.11 10.61 -13.45
CA HIS A 14 10.99 9.38 -14.23
C HIS A 14 12.08 8.36 -13.88
N GLY A 15 13.33 8.80 -13.74
CA GLY A 15 14.43 7.96 -13.30
C GLY A 15 14.23 7.40 -11.89
N LEU A 16 13.67 8.19 -10.98
CA LEU A 16 13.33 7.74 -9.64
C LEU A 16 12.23 6.67 -9.68
N ARG A 17 11.19 6.86 -10.46
CA ARG A 17 10.11 5.86 -10.61
C ARG A 17 10.61 4.57 -11.23
N GLU A 18 11.51 4.63 -12.21
CA GLU A 18 12.17 3.43 -12.77
C GLU A 18 12.98 2.69 -11.72
N ALA A 19 13.76 3.41 -10.91
CA ALA A 19 14.53 2.82 -9.82
C ALA A 19 13.63 2.16 -8.77
N ILE A 20 12.51 2.78 -8.42
CA ILE A 20 11.51 2.20 -7.52
C ILE A 20 10.90 0.93 -8.13
N ARG A 21 10.50 0.98 -9.41
CA ARG A 21 9.96 -0.20 -10.11
C ARG A 21 10.93 -1.37 -10.05
N ASP A 22 12.18 -1.15 -10.39
CA ASP A 22 13.20 -2.20 -10.44
C ASP A 22 13.48 -2.77 -9.04
N TYR A 23 13.59 -1.91 -8.04
CA TYR A 23 13.73 -2.32 -6.64
C TYR A 23 12.54 -3.19 -6.19
N LEU A 24 11.32 -2.74 -6.43
CA LEU A 24 10.11 -3.44 -6.03
C LEU A 24 9.99 -4.80 -6.71
N HIS A 25 10.33 -4.88 -7.98
CA HIS A 25 10.30 -6.13 -8.73
C HIS A 25 11.31 -7.14 -8.16
N HIS A 26 12.55 -6.72 -7.92
CA HIS A 26 13.61 -7.61 -7.44
C HIS A 26 13.49 -7.94 -5.94
N ALA A 27 13.19 -6.95 -5.12
CA ALA A 27 13.22 -7.11 -3.66
C ALA A 27 11.89 -7.54 -3.08
N ARG A 28 10.77 -7.15 -3.67
CA ARG A 28 9.45 -7.36 -3.10
C ARG A 28 8.50 -8.18 -3.97
N GLY A 29 8.89 -8.51 -5.19
CA GLY A 29 8.03 -9.24 -6.12
C GLY A 29 6.81 -8.45 -6.58
N VAL A 30 6.84 -7.13 -6.47
CA VAL A 30 5.75 -6.25 -6.92
C VAL A 30 5.78 -6.15 -8.44
N ASN A 31 4.63 -6.35 -9.07
CA ASN A 31 4.46 -6.21 -10.51
C ASN A 31 3.81 -4.87 -10.83
N CYS A 32 4.59 -3.96 -11.41
CA CYS A 32 4.08 -2.66 -11.82
C CYS A 32 4.88 -2.07 -12.97
N ARG A 33 4.25 -1.12 -13.66
CA ARG A 33 4.91 -0.24 -14.62
C ARG A 33 5.21 1.10 -13.95
N THR A 34 6.15 1.86 -14.49
CA THR A 34 6.51 3.18 -13.96
C THR A 34 5.33 4.14 -13.88
N GLU A 35 4.39 4.05 -14.82
CA GLU A 35 3.20 4.89 -14.88
C GLU A 35 2.24 4.67 -13.70
N GLN A 36 2.32 3.54 -13.04
CA GLN A 36 1.51 3.21 -11.86
C GLN A 36 2.06 3.81 -10.56
N ILE A 37 3.30 4.32 -10.57
CA ILE A 37 4.01 4.76 -9.37
C ILE A 37 3.81 6.25 -9.16
N ILE A 38 3.29 6.61 -7.99
CA ILE A 38 3.18 7.99 -7.51
C ILE A 38 4.16 8.19 -6.36
N VAL A 39 4.99 9.21 -6.44
CA VAL A 39 5.96 9.57 -5.42
C VAL A 39 5.46 10.77 -4.63
N GLY A 40 5.62 10.73 -3.32
CA GLY A 40 5.20 11.83 -2.44
C GLY A 40 6.05 11.92 -1.17
N ALA A 41 5.97 13.07 -0.51
CA ALA A 41 6.68 13.36 0.71
C ALA A 41 5.90 12.88 1.94
N GLY A 42 5.81 11.57 2.14
CA GLY A 42 5.16 10.94 3.28
C GLY A 42 3.81 10.30 2.97
N ASN A 43 3.39 9.38 3.85
CA ASN A 43 2.16 8.61 3.68
C ASN A 43 0.90 9.48 3.71
N ASP A 44 0.85 10.50 4.56
CA ASP A 44 -0.31 11.37 4.67
C ASP A 44 -0.65 12.06 3.34
N TYR A 45 0.37 12.51 2.64
CA TYR A 45 0.20 13.11 1.31
C TYR A 45 -0.33 12.08 0.31
N LEU A 46 0.22 10.87 0.32
CA LEU A 46 -0.22 9.79 -0.59
C LEU A 46 -1.65 9.36 -0.30
N LEU A 47 -2.03 9.25 0.97
CA LEU A 47 -3.41 8.92 1.35
C LEU A 47 -4.39 10.03 0.95
N MET A 48 -3.96 11.28 1.02
CA MET A 48 -4.75 12.41 0.52
C MET A 48 -4.96 12.29 -1.00
N LEU A 49 -3.92 12.03 -1.77
CA LEU A 49 -4.03 11.81 -3.21
C LEU A 49 -4.94 10.63 -3.54
N LEU A 50 -4.81 9.54 -2.78
CA LEU A 50 -5.65 8.37 -2.94
C LEU A 50 -7.13 8.71 -2.72
N SER A 51 -7.44 9.56 -1.73
CA SER A 51 -8.81 10.01 -1.48
C SER A 51 -9.40 10.78 -2.66
N VAL A 52 -8.59 11.55 -3.35
CA VAL A 52 -9.02 12.26 -4.58
C VAL A 52 -9.28 11.27 -5.71
N ILE A 53 -8.43 10.28 -5.87
CA ILE A 53 -8.53 9.28 -6.94
C ILE A 53 -9.75 8.37 -6.74
N LEU A 54 -9.96 7.87 -5.53
CA LEU A 54 -11.07 6.96 -5.21
C LEU A 54 -12.40 7.67 -5.04
N GLY A 55 -12.39 8.96 -4.69
CA GLY A 55 -13.59 9.73 -4.42
C GLY A 55 -14.18 9.51 -3.02
N HIS A 56 -15.40 10.01 -2.82
CA HIS A 56 -16.10 9.98 -1.54
C HIS A 56 -16.95 8.73 -1.37
N GLY A 57 -17.37 8.48 -0.13
CA GLY A 57 -18.35 7.42 0.18
C GLY A 57 -17.76 6.06 0.47
N HIS A 58 -16.44 5.97 0.60
CA HIS A 58 -15.76 4.71 0.97
C HIS A 58 -15.67 4.52 2.47
N LYS A 59 -15.72 3.26 2.87
CA LYS A 59 -15.49 2.83 4.26
C LYS A 59 -14.22 2.01 4.34
N VAL A 60 -13.32 2.40 5.24
CA VAL A 60 -12.03 1.73 5.43
C VAL A 60 -12.08 0.83 6.64
N ALA A 61 -11.78 -0.45 6.44
CA ALA A 61 -11.54 -1.40 7.51
C ALA A 61 -10.04 -1.45 7.83
N MET A 62 -9.70 -1.37 9.10
CA MET A 62 -8.34 -1.50 9.58
C MET A 62 -8.25 -2.63 10.61
N GLU A 63 -7.06 -3.18 10.75
CA GLU A 63 -6.78 -4.22 11.74
C GLU A 63 -6.91 -3.67 13.16
N ASN A 64 -7.30 -4.52 14.12
CA ASN A 64 -7.37 -4.13 15.53
C ASN A 64 -6.46 -5.07 16.34
N PRO A 65 -5.37 -4.58 16.95
CA PRO A 65 -4.85 -3.20 16.89
C PRO A 65 -4.16 -2.85 15.56
N THR A 66 -4.04 -1.57 15.27
CA THR A 66 -3.51 -1.07 14.02
C THR A 66 -2.55 0.11 14.20
N TYR A 67 -2.00 0.58 13.10
CA TYR A 67 -1.19 1.80 13.06
C TYR A 67 -2.09 3.03 13.18
N ILE A 68 -2.09 3.62 14.36
CA ILE A 68 -3.04 4.68 14.74
C ILE A 68 -2.91 5.94 13.87
N SER A 69 -1.71 6.26 13.39
CA SER A 69 -1.51 7.43 12.54
C SER A 69 -2.23 7.31 11.20
N ALA A 70 -2.23 6.11 10.61
CA ALA A 70 -2.98 5.86 9.38
C ALA A 70 -4.49 5.93 9.63
N TYR A 71 -4.96 5.37 10.74
CA TYR A 71 -6.37 5.46 11.13
C TYR A 71 -6.83 6.92 11.23
N ARG A 72 -6.06 7.74 11.93
CA ARG A 72 -6.36 9.17 12.09
C ARG A 72 -6.35 9.92 10.77
N CYS A 73 -5.42 9.57 9.88
CA CYS A 73 -5.31 10.18 8.55
C CYS A 73 -6.58 9.93 7.72
N PHE A 74 -7.02 8.67 7.64
CA PHE A 74 -8.25 8.32 6.94
C PHE A 74 -9.48 9.01 7.54
N ALA A 75 -9.59 9.03 8.87
CA ALA A 75 -10.70 9.70 9.55
C ALA A 75 -10.74 11.21 9.24
N LYS A 76 -9.59 11.87 9.24
CA LYS A 76 -9.48 13.30 8.87
C LYS A 76 -9.85 13.56 7.42
N LEU A 77 -9.61 12.61 6.53
CA LEU A 77 -9.98 12.71 5.12
C LEU A 77 -11.48 12.46 4.88
N GLY A 78 -12.24 12.15 5.91
CA GLY A 78 -13.68 11.99 5.84
C GLY A 78 -14.14 10.56 5.51
N TYR A 79 -13.26 9.59 5.55
CA TYR A 79 -13.65 8.19 5.38
C TYR A 79 -14.44 7.67 6.58
N ALA A 80 -15.46 6.86 6.32
CA ALA A 80 -16.06 6.03 7.36
C ALA A 80 -15.04 4.95 7.76
N MET A 81 -14.91 4.71 9.07
CA MET A 81 -13.89 3.81 9.61
C MET A 81 -14.54 2.67 10.39
N CYS A 82 -13.96 1.49 10.28
CA CYS A 82 -14.23 0.38 11.17
C CYS A 82 -12.96 -0.41 11.46
N THR A 83 -12.96 -1.17 12.53
CA THR A 83 -11.87 -2.06 12.89
C THR A 83 -12.34 -3.50 12.80
N ILE A 84 -11.45 -4.38 12.34
CA ILE A 84 -11.71 -5.81 12.18
C ILE A 84 -10.77 -6.56 13.12
N SER A 85 -11.29 -7.49 13.90
CA SER A 85 -10.46 -8.30 14.78
C SER A 85 -9.49 -9.18 13.97
N MET A 86 -8.33 -9.43 14.56
CA MET A 86 -7.32 -10.31 14.01
C MET A 86 -7.29 -11.63 14.76
N ASP A 87 -6.95 -12.69 14.05
CA ASP A 87 -6.47 -13.94 14.61
C ASP A 87 -4.94 -14.06 14.36
N GLU A 88 -4.37 -15.23 14.51
CA GLU A 88 -2.95 -15.48 14.31
C GLU A 88 -2.46 -15.23 12.87
N ALA A 89 -3.39 -15.19 11.91
CA ALA A 89 -3.09 -14.95 10.50
C ALA A 89 -3.37 -13.51 10.03
N GLY A 90 -3.91 -12.65 10.89
CA GLY A 90 -4.22 -11.26 10.58
C GLY A 90 -5.70 -10.95 10.50
N MET A 91 -6.08 -9.97 9.68
CA MET A 91 -7.48 -9.55 9.52
C MET A 91 -8.39 -10.71 9.14
N ARG A 92 -9.50 -10.85 9.84
CA ARG A 92 -10.47 -11.95 9.66
C ARG A 92 -11.41 -11.67 8.49
N PRO A 93 -11.38 -12.50 7.43
CA PRO A 93 -12.17 -12.23 6.22
C PRO A 93 -13.69 -12.22 6.44
N ALA A 94 -14.19 -13.10 7.31
CA ALA A 94 -15.64 -13.16 7.59
C ALA A 94 -16.15 -11.87 8.24
N GLU A 95 -15.37 -11.28 9.15
CA GLU A 95 -15.72 -10.01 9.77
C GLU A 95 -15.60 -8.84 8.79
N LEU A 96 -14.59 -8.88 7.94
CA LEU A 96 -14.42 -7.88 6.86
C LEU A 96 -15.65 -7.88 5.94
N GLU A 97 -16.12 -9.04 5.53
CA GLU A 97 -17.33 -9.16 4.70
C GLU A 97 -18.55 -8.54 5.35
N LYS A 98 -18.74 -8.78 6.66
CA LYS A 98 -19.88 -8.24 7.42
C LYS A 98 -19.78 -6.75 7.70
N SER A 99 -18.57 -6.17 7.62
CA SER A 99 -18.34 -4.78 8.01
C SER A 99 -18.97 -3.77 7.06
N GLY A 100 -19.25 -4.16 5.83
CA GLY A 100 -19.67 -3.24 4.76
C GLY A 100 -18.55 -2.34 4.24
N ALA A 101 -17.30 -2.58 4.65
CA ALA A 101 -16.15 -1.84 4.12
C ALA A 101 -15.88 -2.21 2.66
N ASP A 102 -15.38 -1.27 1.91
CA ASP A 102 -14.93 -1.46 0.54
C ASP A 102 -13.41 -1.27 0.38
N LEU A 103 -12.76 -0.72 1.38
CA LEU A 103 -11.30 -0.62 1.47
C LEU A 103 -10.82 -1.34 2.72
N ALA A 104 -9.76 -2.13 2.60
CA ALA A 104 -9.11 -2.78 3.73
C ALA A 104 -7.63 -2.41 3.77
N TYR A 105 -7.22 -1.75 4.85
CA TYR A 105 -5.82 -1.37 5.08
C TYR A 105 -5.14 -2.45 5.91
N ILE A 106 -4.11 -3.06 5.34
CA ILE A 106 -3.41 -4.20 5.94
C ILE A 106 -1.89 -4.03 5.84
N MET A 107 -1.16 -4.71 6.73
CA MET A 107 0.30 -4.78 6.75
C MET A 107 0.73 -6.25 6.71
N PRO A 108 0.61 -6.91 5.55
CA PRO A 108 0.75 -8.37 5.50
C PRO A 108 2.17 -8.88 5.72
N SER A 109 3.18 -8.10 5.36
CA SER A 109 4.58 -8.52 5.52
C SER A 109 5.10 -8.37 6.94
N HIS A 110 4.54 -7.42 7.68
CA HIS A 110 4.84 -7.23 9.10
C HIS A 110 3.77 -6.35 9.75
N GLN A 111 2.82 -6.98 10.41
CA GLN A 111 1.75 -6.25 11.07
C GLN A 111 2.27 -5.42 12.25
N PHE A 112 1.91 -4.16 12.28
CA PHE A 112 2.19 -3.28 13.41
C PHE A 112 0.89 -3.03 14.21
N PRO A 113 0.89 -3.20 15.52
CA PRO A 113 2.04 -3.46 16.40
C PRO A 113 2.31 -4.93 16.76
N MET A 114 1.54 -5.88 16.22
CA MET A 114 1.57 -7.28 16.68
C MET A 114 2.76 -8.09 16.13
N GLY A 115 3.37 -7.66 15.04
CA GLY A 115 4.55 -8.30 14.48
C GLY A 115 4.29 -9.56 13.65
N MET A 116 3.04 -9.94 13.44
CA MET A 116 2.73 -11.14 12.65
C MET A 116 2.95 -10.93 11.15
N VAL A 117 3.28 -12.01 10.46
CA VAL A 117 3.35 -12.09 9.01
C VAL A 117 2.11 -12.81 8.52
N MET A 118 1.40 -12.21 7.57
CA MET A 118 0.19 -12.82 7.03
C MET A 118 0.54 -13.99 6.11
N PRO A 119 0.07 -15.22 6.41
CA PRO A 119 0.34 -16.37 5.58
C PRO A 119 -0.38 -16.29 4.23
N MET A 120 0.13 -17.04 3.25
CA MET A 120 -0.38 -17.02 1.87
C MET A 120 -1.87 -17.32 1.80
N LYS A 121 -2.35 -18.28 2.57
CA LYS A 121 -3.79 -18.63 2.61
C LYS A 121 -4.67 -17.41 2.94
N ARG A 122 -4.29 -16.64 3.96
CA ARG A 122 -5.03 -15.46 4.36
C ARG A 122 -4.94 -14.35 3.30
N ARG A 123 -3.77 -14.17 2.70
CA ARG A 123 -3.58 -13.22 1.60
C ARG A 123 -4.53 -13.51 0.44
N MET A 124 -4.65 -14.77 0.06
CA MET A 124 -5.54 -15.19 -1.03
C MET A 124 -7.02 -15.01 -0.65
N GLN A 125 -7.39 -15.21 0.61
CA GLN A 125 -8.75 -14.95 1.08
C GLN A 125 -9.13 -13.46 0.99
N LEU A 126 -8.21 -12.57 1.34
CA LEU A 126 -8.45 -11.13 1.25
C LEU A 126 -8.48 -10.65 -0.20
N LEU A 127 -7.61 -11.17 -1.07
CA LEU A 127 -7.68 -10.90 -2.51
C LEU A 127 -9.01 -11.35 -3.11
N ALA A 128 -9.50 -12.51 -2.72
CA ALA A 128 -10.80 -13.01 -3.14
C ALA A 128 -11.94 -12.09 -2.67
N TRP A 129 -11.87 -11.58 -1.44
CA TRP A 129 -12.83 -10.60 -0.95
C TRP A 129 -12.87 -9.35 -1.83
N ALA A 130 -11.70 -8.81 -2.17
CA ALA A 130 -11.60 -7.63 -3.01
C ALA A 130 -12.13 -7.88 -4.43
N SER A 131 -11.89 -9.08 -4.96
CA SER A 131 -12.28 -9.44 -6.33
C SER A 131 -13.78 -9.72 -6.48
N ARG A 132 -14.50 -9.99 -5.40
CA ARG A 132 -15.94 -10.30 -5.46
C ARG A 132 -16.82 -9.10 -5.80
N GLU A 133 -16.37 -7.88 -5.53
CA GLU A 133 -17.12 -6.67 -5.86
C GLU A 133 -16.22 -5.62 -6.50
N SER A 134 -16.72 -4.96 -7.54
CA SER A 134 -16.07 -3.78 -8.08
C SER A 134 -16.05 -2.66 -7.03
N GLY A 135 -15.02 -1.84 -7.01
CA GLY A 135 -14.87 -0.79 -6.00
C GLY A 135 -14.27 -1.23 -4.68
N ARG A 136 -14.04 -2.53 -4.45
CA ARG A 136 -13.24 -3.02 -3.32
C ARG A 136 -11.76 -3.00 -3.67
N TYR A 137 -10.93 -2.57 -2.69
CA TYR A 137 -9.48 -2.58 -2.81
C TYR A 137 -8.84 -2.97 -1.48
N LEU A 138 -7.68 -3.60 -1.57
CA LEU A 138 -6.75 -3.76 -0.45
C LEU A 138 -5.70 -2.66 -0.54
N ILE A 139 -5.44 -1.99 0.57
CA ILE A 139 -4.32 -1.06 0.70
C ILE A 139 -3.24 -1.80 1.49
N GLU A 140 -2.18 -2.19 0.81
CA GLU A 140 -1.04 -2.88 1.41
C GLU A 140 0.02 -1.87 1.83
N ASP A 141 0.21 -1.71 3.15
CA ASP A 141 1.30 -0.92 3.69
C ASP A 141 2.50 -1.84 3.96
N ASP A 142 3.53 -1.68 3.16
CA ASP A 142 4.76 -2.48 3.21
C ASP A 142 5.91 -1.64 3.80
N TYR A 143 5.65 -1.07 4.97
CA TYR A 143 6.64 -0.28 5.67
C TYR A 143 7.84 -1.14 6.08
N ASP A 144 9.01 -0.51 6.21
CA ASP A 144 10.21 -1.12 6.79
C ASP A 144 10.70 -2.39 6.07
N SER A 145 10.29 -2.58 4.82
CA SER A 145 10.58 -3.78 4.04
C SER A 145 12.07 -4.02 3.79
N GLU A 146 12.88 -2.95 3.79
CA GLU A 146 14.31 -3.04 3.50
C GLU A 146 15.16 -3.55 4.67
N PHE A 147 14.69 -3.37 5.90
CA PHE A 147 15.49 -3.66 7.10
C PHE A 147 15.24 -5.04 7.69
N ARG A 148 14.15 -5.70 7.32
CA ARG A 148 13.67 -6.87 8.04
C ARG A 148 14.07 -8.20 7.44
N TYR A 149 14.51 -8.22 6.20
CA TYR A 149 14.70 -9.49 5.51
C TYR A 149 16.16 -9.88 5.47
N LYS A 150 16.62 -10.46 6.58
CA LYS A 150 17.83 -11.30 6.59
C LYS A 150 17.41 -12.68 6.08
N GLY A 151 17.61 -12.96 4.79
CA GLY A 151 17.24 -14.22 4.17
C GLY A 151 16.33 -14.00 2.95
N ARG A 152 15.55 -15.00 2.55
CA ARG A 152 14.57 -14.86 1.45
C ARG A 152 13.37 -14.05 1.95
N PRO A 153 13.16 -12.83 1.46
CA PRO A 153 11.98 -12.07 1.86
C PRO A 153 10.72 -12.76 1.33
N ILE A 154 9.66 -12.75 2.16
CA ILE A 154 8.33 -13.11 1.68
C ILE A 154 7.88 -12.01 0.72
N PRO A 155 7.49 -12.33 -0.52
CA PRO A 155 7.04 -11.31 -1.46
C PRO A 155 5.84 -10.51 -0.93
N ALA A 156 5.69 -9.28 -1.42
CA ALA A 156 4.53 -8.46 -1.13
C ALA A 156 3.25 -9.13 -1.65
N LEU A 157 2.12 -8.87 -0.99
CA LEU A 157 0.82 -9.39 -1.40
C LEU A 157 0.46 -8.92 -2.81
N GLN A 158 0.83 -7.70 -3.18
CA GLN A 158 0.58 -7.14 -4.51
C GLN A 158 1.07 -8.05 -5.64
N GLY A 159 2.16 -8.79 -5.45
CA GLY A 159 2.67 -9.73 -6.45
C GLY A 159 1.71 -10.88 -6.79
N ASN A 160 0.75 -11.18 -5.93
CA ASN A 160 -0.28 -12.19 -6.17
C ASN A 160 -1.58 -11.59 -6.73
N ASP A 161 -1.64 -10.28 -6.92
CA ASP A 161 -2.80 -9.59 -7.44
C ASP A 161 -2.87 -9.71 -8.96
N THR A 162 -3.84 -10.47 -9.46
CA THR A 162 -4.07 -10.67 -10.89
C THR A 162 -5.21 -9.81 -11.45
N GLU A 163 -5.94 -9.09 -10.59
CA GLU A 163 -7.16 -8.37 -10.97
C GLU A 163 -7.11 -6.86 -10.71
N GLY A 164 -5.97 -6.34 -10.30
CA GLY A 164 -5.81 -4.92 -10.02
C GLY A 164 -6.56 -4.46 -8.77
N LYS A 165 -6.43 -5.19 -7.68
CA LYS A 165 -7.14 -4.94 -6.41
C LYS A 165 -6.27 -4.40 -5.30
N VAL A 166 -4.96 -4.36 -5.47
CA VAL A 166 -4.03 -3.92 -4.43
C VAL A 166 -3.45 -2.56 -4.75
N ILE A 167 -3.62 -1.64 -3.82
CA ILE A 167 -2.94 -0.36 -3.76
C ILE A 167 -1.76 -0.54 -2.82
N TYR A 168 -0.54 -0.43 -3.34
CA TYR A 168 0.68 -0.71 -2.59
C TYR A 168 1.33 0.58 -2.11
N LEU A 169 1.65 0.64 -0.81
CA LEU A 169 2.36 1.75 -0.18
C LEU A 169 3.73 1.29 0.30
N GLY A 170 4.75 2.04 -0.01
CA GLY A 170 6.10 1.78 0.47
C GLY A 170 6.84 3.07 0.77
N THR A 171 7.94 2.93 1.49
CA THR A 171 8.85 4.04 1.80
C THR A 171 10.22 3.74 1.24
N PHE A 172 10.83 4.76 0.66
CA PHE A 172 12.19 4.70 0.17
C PHE A 172 13.13 4.84 1.35
N SER A 173 13.99 3.84 1.55
CA SER A 173 14.90 3.88 2.66
C SER A 173 16.19 4.64 2.37
N ARG A 174 16.97 4.74 3.45
CA ARG A 174 18.27 5.37 3.50
C ARG A 174 19.30 4.82 2.51
N ALA A 175 19.09 3.62 1.96
CA ALA A 175 20.02 2.98 1.02
C ALA A 175 20.08 3.70 -0.33
N ILE A 176 18.98 4.32 -0.77
CA ILE A 176 18.87 4.96 -2.08
C ILE A 176 18.91 6.48 -1.97
N ALA A 177 18.41 7.05 -0.87
CA ALA A 177 18.43 8.49 -0.62
C ALA A 177 18.58 8.76 0.89
N PRO A 178 19.82 8.84 1.42
CA PRO A 178 20.07 8.93 2.88
C PRO A 178 19.46 10.16 3.57
N SER A 179 19.11 11.18 2.81
CA SER A 179 18.65 12.47 3.33
C SER A 179 17.20 12.79 3.03
N ILE A 180 16.48 11.91 2.31
CA ILE A 180 15.13 12.23 1.83
C ILE A 180 14.18 11.10 2.23
N ARG A 181 13.12 11.43 3.00
CA ARG A 181 11.99 10.54 3.22
C ARG A 181 11.05 10.64 2.01
N ILE A 182 11.14 9.68 1.11
CA ILE A 182 10.25 9.57 -0.02
C ILE A 182 9.35 8.35 0.21
N SER A 183 8.06 8.58 0.16
CA SER A 183 7.05 7.52 0.10
C SER A 183 6.54 7.38 -1.32
N TYR A 184 6.08 6.20 -1.66
CA TYR A 184 5.51 5.95 -2.98
C TYR A 184 4.29 5.05 -2.88
N MET A 185 3.43 5.17 -3.87
CA MET A 185 2.22 4.39 -4.00
C MET A 185 2.19 3.76 -5.39
N VAL A 186 1.87 2.48 -5.47
CA VAL A 186 1.65 1.78 -6.73
C VAL A 186 0.16 1.55 -6.88
N LEU A 187 -0.43 2.18 -7.88
CA LEU A 187 -1.85 2.07 -8.18
C LEU A 187 -2.11 0.92 -9.14
N PRO A 188 -3.24 0.20 -9.01
CA PRO A 188 -3.71 -0.69 -10.06
C PRO A 188 -3.94 0.08 -11.37
N GLU A 189 -3.79 -0.58 -12.50
CA GLU A 189 -4.03 0.03 -13.82
C GLU A 189 -5.48 0.47 -14.02
N THR A 190 -6.40 -0.11 -13.24
CA THR A 190 -7.83 0.17 -13.29
C THR A 190 -8.26 1.40 -12.48
N CYS A 191 -7.35 1.99 -11.73
CA CYS A 191 -7.63 3.20 -10.94
C CYS A 191 -7.52 4.49 -11.74
#